data_2a78c83d3ff093c14998089238b5d894
#
_entry.id   2a78c83d3ff093c14998089238b5d894
#
_cell.length_a   1.000
_cell.length_b   1.000
_cell.length_c   1.000
_cell.angle_alpha   90.00
_cell.angle_beta   90.00
_cell.angle_gamma   90.00
#
_symmetry.space_group_name_H-M   'P 1'
#
loop_
_entity.id
_entity.type
_entity.pdbx_description
1 polymer ?
#
loop_
_entity_poly.entity_id
_entity_poly.type
_entity_poly.pdbx_seq_one_letter_code
_entity_poly.pdbx_strand_id
1 'polypeptide(L)'
;MSPEDLRIRARRLVEEVLNQGDLAVANELMSPTCIHHVPGAELAPGPASLRDWLSRIHRIFPDFHAIVEEQFAQGDQVAQRITAYGTHQGTGQPVEFAVLEITRAGPDGRIAEHWCSADLLSALRQIGGRVQALRQVS
;
A
#
# COMPACT_ATOMS: atom_id res chain seq x y z
N MET A 1 -2.78 -21.92 8.88
CA MET A 1 -2.44 -21.36 7.57
C MET A 1 -0.93 -21.31 7.44
N SER A 2 -0.40 -21.76 6.31
CA SER A 2 1.03 -21.83 6.10
C SER A 2 1.64 -20.47 5.78
N PRO A 3 2.97 -20.29 5.97
CA PRO A 3 3.65 -19.07 5.53
C PRO A 3 3.47 -18.78 4.04
N GLU A 4 3.41 -19.83 3.22
CA GLU A 4 3.17 -19.67 1.78
C GLU A 4 1.78 -19.10 1.49
N ASP A 5 0.75 -19.57 2.21
CA ASP A 5 -0.60 -19.01 2.08
C ASP A 5 -0.63 -17.53 2.43
N LEU A 6 0.10 -17.13 3.48
CA LEU A 6 0.18 -15.73 3.91
C LEU A 6 0.91 -14.88 2.87
N ARG A 7 1.98 -15.40 2.25
CA ARG A 7 2.69 -14.71 1.17
C ARG A 7 1.77 -14.49 -0.03
N ILE A 8 1.01 -15.50 -0.42
CA ILE A 8 0.07 -15.41 -1.54
C ILE A 8 -0.96 -14.32 -1.27
N ARG A 9 -1.52 -14.29 -0.06
CA ARG A 9 -2.52 -13.28 0.32
C ARG A 9 -1.94 -11.86 0.32
N ALA A 10 -0.75 -11.69 0.86
CA ALA A 10 -0.09 -10.39 0.87
C ALA A 10 0.19 -9.90 -0.56
N ARG A 11 0.63 -10.79 -1.45
CA ARG A 11 0.85 -10.47 -2.86
C ARG A 11 -0.45 -10.08 -3.56
N ARG A 12 -1.53 -10.81 -3.30
CA ARG A 12 -2.84 -10.51 -3.87
C ARG A 12 -3.36 -9.13 -3.44
N LEU A 13 -3.04 -8.71 -2.22
CA LEU A 13 -3.39 -7.37 -1.76
C LEU A 13 -2.79 -6.30 -2.68
N VAL A 14 -1.56 -6.48 -3.12
CA VAL A 14 -0.92 -5.55 -4.06
C VAL A 14 -1.47 -5.72 -5.47
N GLU A 15 -1.44 -6.94 -6.00
CA GLU A 15 -1.74 -7.19 -7.41
C GLU A 15 -3.21 -7.02 -7.77
N GLU A 16 -4.12 -7.42 -6.89
CA GLU A 16 -5.55 -7.39 -7.17
C GLU A 16 -6.26 -6.21 -6.51
N VAL A 17 -5.85 -5.80 -5.31
CA VAL A 17 -6.51 -4.70 -4.61
C VAL A 17 -5.87 -3.36 -4.97
N LEU A 18 -4.57 -3.19 -4.74
CA LEU A 18 -3.90 -1.92 -5.05
C LEU A 18 -3.91 -1.62 -6.55
N ASN A 19 -3.56 -2.60 -7.37
CA ASN A 19 -3.43 -2.40 -8.82
C ASN A 19 -4.76 -2.38 -9.54
N GLN A 20 -5.66 -3.30 -9.21
CA GLN A 20 -6.92 -3.46 -9.94
C GLN A 20 -8.12 -2.82 -9.23
N GLY A 21 -7.97 -2.45 -7.97
CA GLY A 21 -9.08 -1.89 -7.19
C GLY A 21 -10.18 -2.90 -6.89
N ASP A 22 -9.84 -4.19 -6.84
CA ASP A 22 -10.82 -5.25 -6.61
C ASP A 22 -11.23 -5.32 -5.14
N LEU A 23 -12.35 -4.69 -4.83
CA LEU A 23 -12.87 -4.61 -3.46
C LEU A 23 -13.45 -5.92 -2.97
N ALA A 24 -13.92 -6.79 -3.86
CA ALA A 24 -14.37 -8.12 -3.48
C ALA A 24 -13.19 -8.94 -2.93
N VAL A 25 -12.03 -8.83 -3.57
CA VAL A 25 -10.80 -9.46 -3.08
C VAL A 25 -10.37 -8.84 -1.75
N ALA A 26 -10.47 -7.53 -1.59
CA ALA A 26 -10.17 -6.89 -0.31
C ALA A 26 -11.02 -7.45 0.83
N ASN A 27 -12.31 -7.67 0.59
CA ASN A 27 -13.22 -8.29 1.56
C ASN A 27 -12.86 -9.76 1.86
N GLU A 28 -12.35 -10.47 0.88
CA GLU A 28 -11.87 -11.84 1.05
C GLU A 28 -10.60 -11.90 1.89
N LEU A 29 -9.64 -11.01 1.61
CA LEU A 29 -8.32 -11.04 2.21
C LEU A 29 -8.25 -10.43 3.60
N MET A 30 -9.08 -9.42 3.88
CA MET A 30 -9.01 -8.63 5.11
C MET A 30 -10.13 -8.92 6.07
N SER A 31 -9.79 -8.90 7.35
CA SER A 31 -10.79 -8.89 8.42
C SER A 31 -11.64 -7.62 8.33
N PRO A 32 -12.96 -7.70 8.63
CA PRO A 32 -13.81 -6.52 8.70
C PRO A 32 -13.32 -5.46 9.68
N THR A 33 -12.46 -5.84 10.63
CA THR A 33 -11.89 -4.94 11.64
C THR A 33 -10.40 -4.72 11.44
N CYS A 34 -9.86 -5.01 10.26
CA CYS A 34 -8.45 -4.84 9.96
C CYS A 34 -7.99 -3.41 10.26
N ILE A 35 -6.93 -3.28 11.05
CA ILE A 35 -6.37 -1.98 11.42
C ILE A 35 -5.32 -1.58 10.38
N HIS A 36 -5.43 -0.36 9.86
CA HIS A 36 -4.49 0.18 8.88
C HIS A 36 -3.58 1.22 9.52
N HIS A 37 -2.29 1.10 9.26
CA HIS A 37 -1.27 2.07 9.66
C HIS A 37 -0.61 2.63 8.41
N VAL A 38 -1.05 3.81 7.98
CA VAL A 38 -0.50 4.50 6.81
C VAL A 38 -0.07 5.90 7.26
N PRO A 39 1.25 6.20 7.28
CA PRO A 39 1.72 7.52 7.68
C PRO A 39 1.06 8.64 6.89
N GLY A 40 0.56 9.65 7.60
CA GLY A 40 -0.11 10.79 6.98
C GLY A 40 -1.54 10.56 6.57
N ALA A 41 -2.12 9.39 6.86
CA ALA A 41 -3.51 9.09 6.58
C ALA A 41 -4.17 8.45 7.81
N GLU A 42 -5.43 8.77 8.04
CA GLU A 42 -6.26 8.12 9.05
C GLU A 42 -7.30 7.28 8.34
N LEU A 43 -7.18 5.97 8.46
CA LEU A 43 -8.10 5.03 7.84
C LEU A 43 -8.92 4.32 8.92
N ALA A 44 -10.25 4.31 8.72
CA ALA A 44 -11.12 3.51 9.56
C ALA A 44 -10.80 2.02 9.40
N PRO A 45 -11.03 1.20 10.44
CA PRO A 45 -10.80 -0.24 10.31
C PRO A 45 -11.63 -0.89 9.22
N GLY A 46 -11.08 -1.93 8.61
CA GLY A 46 -11.76 -2.74 7.61
C GLY A 46 -11.40 -2.41 6.17
N PRO A 47 -11.85 -3.23 5.22
CA PRO A 47 -11.49 -3.07 3.81
C PRO A 47 -12.14 -1.86 3.13
N ALA A 48 -13.29 -1.38 3.63
CA ALA A 48 -14.02 -0.28 3.00
C ALA A 48 -13.23 1.03 2.96
N SER A 49 -12.40 1.29 3.95
CA SER A 49 -11.60 2.52 4.01
C SER A 49 -10.51 2.56 2.93
N LEU A 50 -10.10 1.42 2.42
CA LEU A 50 -9.13 1.36 1.32
C LEU A 50 -9.72 1.91 0.02
N ARG A 51 -11.02 1.80 -0.17
CA ARG A 51 -11.67 2.29 -1.39
C ARG A 51 -11.36 3.76 -1.63
N ASP A 52 -11.59 4.60 -0.62
CA ASP A 52 -11.40 6.04 -0.75
C ASP A 52 -9.92 6.38 -0.93
N TRP A 53 -9.05 5.69 -0.19
CA TRP A 53 -7.61 5.88 -0.28
C TRP A 53 -7.09 5.49 -1.67
N LEU A 54 -7.51 4.33 -2.19
CA LEU A 54 -7.13 3.88 -3.54
C LEU A 54 -7.67 4.81 -4.63
N SER A 55 -8.89 5.32 -4.45
CA SER A 55 -9.47 6.28 -5.40
C SER A 55 -8.62 7.55 -5.51
N ARG A 56 -8.05 8.02 -4.40
CA ARG A 56 -7.16 9.18 -4.40
C ARG A 56 -5.86 8.87 -5.14
N ILE A 57 -5.27 7.71 -4.88
CA ILE A 57 -4.03 7.29 -5.55
C ILE A 57 -4.24 7.20 -7.05
N HIS A 58 -5.32 6.57 -7.49
CA HIS A 58 -5.61 6.41 -8.91
C HIS A 58 -6.04 7.72 -9.60
N ARG A 59 -6.47 8.73 -8.85
CA ARG A 59 -6.66 10.08 -9.40
C ARG A 59 -5.36 10.81 -9.64
N ILE A 60 -4.41 10.64 -8.71
CA ILE A 60 -3.07 11.27 -8.82
C ILE A 60 -2.26 10.57 -9.91
N PHE A 61 -2.34 9.25 -9.96
CA PHE A 61 -1.63 8.38 -10.89
C PHE A 61 -2.64 7.45 -11.58
N PRO A 62 -3.29 7.88 -12.68
CA PRO A 62 -4.29 7.03 -13.34
C PRO A 62 -3.79 5.67 -13.82
N ASP A 63 -2.50 5.59 -14.13
CA ASP A 63 -1.82 4.36 -14.56
C ASP A 63 -1.06 3.70 -13.41
N PHE A 64 -1.41 4.00 -12.16
CA PHE A 64 -0.73 3.45 -10.97
C PHE A 64 -0.65 1.93 -11.03
N HIS A 65 0.55 1.40 -10.80
CA HIS A 65 0.74 -0.01 -10.55
C HIS A 65 1.93 -0.23 -9.62
N ALA A 66 1.88 -1.31 -8.87
CA ALA A 66 2.88 -1.67 -7.91
C ALA A 66 3.36 -3.10 -8.17
N ILE A 67 4.65 -3.34 -7.96
CA ILE A 67 5.29 -4.63 -8.16
C ILE A 67 5.90 -5.06 -6.84
N VAL A 68 5.57 -6.28 -6.38
CA VAL A 68 6.21 -6.88 -5.21
C VAL A 68 7.58 -7.39 -5.63
N GLU A 69 8.63 -6.77 -5.11
CA GLU A 69 10.01 -7.12 -5.44
C GLU A 69 10.50 -8.31 -4.61
N GLU A 70 10.14 -8.34 -3.33
CA GLU A 70 10.51 -9.44 -2.44
C GLU A 70 9.57 -9.52 -1.24
N GLN A 71 9.51 -10.71 -0.63
CA GLN A 71 8.68 -10.98 0.53
C GLN A 71 9.47 -11.76 1.57
N PHE A 72 9.19 -11.48 2.83
CA PHE A 72 9.68 -12.23 3.97
C PHE A 72 8.51 -12.58 4.87
N ALA A 73 8.40 -13.84 5.28
CA ALA A 73 7.35 -14.27 6.19
C ALA A 73 7.98 -14.81 7.48
N GLN A 74 7.40 -14.41 8.61
CA GLN A 74 7.77 -14.92 9.91
C GLN A 74 6.53 -14.98 10.80
N GLY A 75 6.21 -16.18 11.32
CA GLY A 75 5.00 -16.37 12.11
C GLY A 75 3.76 -16.03 11.30
N ASP A 76 2.96 -15.12 11.84
CA ASP A 76 1.73 -14.64 11.21
C ASP A 76 1.92 -13.37 10.39
N GLN A 77 3.17 -12.94 10.15
CA GLN A 77 3.48 -11.68 9.48
C GLN A 77 4.19 -11.91 8.15
N VAL A 78 3.89 -11.02 7.19
CA VAL A 78 4.59 -10.95 5.91
C VAL A 78 5.04 -9.51 5.68
N ALA A 79 6.34 -9.34 5.40
CA ALA A 79 6.89 -8.07 4.97
C ALA A 79 7.12 -8.11 3.47
N GLN A 80 6.82 -7.00 2.78
CA GLN A 80 7.00 -6.88 1.34
C GLN A 80 7.72 -5.58 0.99
N ARG A 81 8.70 -5.69 0.09
CA ARG A 81 9.29 -4.53 -0.55
C ARG A 81 8.67 -4.39 -1.92
N ILE A 82 8.14 -3.21 -2.19
CA ILE A 82 7.31 -2.93 -3.35
C ILE A 82 7.86 -1.72 -4.08
N THR A 83 7.79 -1.73 -5.40
CA THR A 83 8.04 -0.54 -6.20
C THR A 83 6.74 -0.08 -6.83
N ALA A 84 6.38 1.17 -6.61
CA ALA A 84 5.20 1.78 -7.19
C ALA A 84 5.59 2.66 -8.37
N TYR A 85 4.80 2.62 -9.43
CA TYR A 85 4.98 3.36 -10.66
C TYR A 85 3.70 4.09 -11.02
N GLY A 86 3.84 5.24 -11.62
CA GLY A 86 2.69 5.96 -12.16
C GLY A 86 3.13 7.22 -12.88
N THR A 87 2.19 7.80 -13.65
CA THR A 87 2.38 9.10 -14.27
C THR A 87 1.53 10.11 -13.50
N HIS A 88 2.17 11.16 -12.99
CA HIS A 88 1.47 12.20 -12.23
C HIS A 88 0.52 12.95 -13.14
N GLN A 89 -0.78 12.97 -12.80
CA GLN A 89 -1.83 13.56 -13.62
C GLN A 89 -1.60 15.05 -13.89
N GLY A 90 -1.16 15.78 -12.87
CA GLY A 90 -1.00 17.23 -12.99
C GLY A 90 0.18 17.68 -13.84
N THR A 91 1.30 16.93 -13.82
CA THR A 91 2.54 17.32 -14.51
C THR A 91 2.87 16.47 -15.72
N GLY A 92 2.26 15.29 -15.86
CA GLY A 92 2.62 14.32 -16.89
C GLY A 92 3.97 13.63 -16.65
N GLN A 93 4.60 13.83 -15.49
CA GLN A 93 5.89 13.23 -15.18
C GLN A 93 5.75 11.79 -14.71
N PRO A 94 6.57 10.85 -15.24
CA PRO A 94 6.63 9.51 -14.69
C PRO A 94 7.27 9.54 -13.30
N VAL A 95 6.72 8.74 -12.38
CA VAL A 95 7.16 8.69 -11.00
C VAL A 95 7.35 7.23 -10.60
N GLU A 96 8.42 6.97 -9.84
CA GLU A 96 8.72 5.67 -9.27
C GLU A 96 9.12 5.87 -7.81
N PHE A 97 8.54 5.08 -6.89
CA PHE A 97 8.89 5.20 -5.48
C PHE A 97 8.75 3.87 -4.75
N ALA A 98 9.51 3.75 -3.65
CA ALA A 98 9.52 2.57 -2.82
C ALA A 98 8.32 2.56 -1.85
N VAL A 99 7.80 1.37 -1.60
CA VAL A 99 6.77 1.12 -0.59
C VAL A 99 7.19 -0.09 0.22
N LEU A 100 7.12 0.03 1.54
CA LEU A 100 7.29 -1.09 2.47
C LEU A 100 5.96 -1.40 3.11
N GLU A 101 5.61 -2.67 3.13
CA GLU A 101 4.33 -3.12 3.64
C GLU A 101 4.52 -4.33 4.54
N ILE A 102 3.78 -4.35 5.65
CA ILE A 102 3.70 -5.51 6.54
C ILE A 102 2.23 -5.83 6.73
N THR A 103 1.90 -7.11 6.65
CA THR A 103 0.57 -7.62 6.99
C THR A 103 0.70 -8.64 8.09
N ARG A 104 -0.26 -8.64 9.02
CA ARG A 104 -0.38 -9.64 10.09
C ARG A 104 -1.71 -10.35 9.94
N ALA A 105 -1.66 -11.68 9.91
CA ALA A 105 -2.87 -12.51 9.82
C ALA A 105 -3.49 -12.71 11.20
N GLY A 106 -4.81 -12.68 11.25
CA GLY A 106 -5.56 -13.08 12.42
C GLY A 106 -5.78 -14.60 12.48
N PRO A 107 -6.52 -15.07 13.50
CA PRO A 107 -6.73 -16.52 13.69
C PRO A 107 -7.42 -17.21 12.52
N ASP A 108 -8.23 -16.50 11.76
CA ASP A 108 -8.93 -17.04 10.58
C ASP A 108 -8.09 -16.93 9.29
N GLY A 109 -6.85 -16.43 9.38
CA GLY A 109 -5.96 -16.26 8.26
C GLY A 109 -6.20 -14.99 7.45
N ARG A 110 -7.22 -14.20 7.77
CA ARG A 110 -7.44 -12.90 7.14
C ARG A 110 -6.45 -11.87 7.70
N ILE A 111 -6.13 -10.88 6.89
CA ILE A 111 -5.26 -9.78 7.32
C ILE A 111 -6.00 -8.98 8.39
N ALA A 112 -5.44 -8.99 9.61
CA ALA A 112 -6.03 -8.31 10.77
C ALA A 112 -5.37 -6.97 11.05
N GLU A 113 -4.14 -6.76 10.55
CA GLU A 113 -3.40 -5.52 10.72
C GLU A 113 -2.48 -5.31 9.53
N HIS A 114 -2.37 -4.06 9.09
CA HIS A 114 -1.70 -3.70 7.86
C HIS A 114 -0.91 -2.42 8.07
N TRP A 115 0.37 -2.45 7.73
CA TRP A 115 1.27 -1.28 7.75
C TRP A 115 1.73 -1.03 6.32
N CYS A 116 1.64 0.22 5.89
CA CYS A 116 2.10 0.61 4.56
C CYS A 116 2.82 1.94 4.65
N SER A 117 4.08 1.98 4.26
CA SER A 117 4.88 3.20 4.27
C SER A 117 5.47 3.43 2.89
N ALA A 118 5.09 4.53 2.25
CA ALA A 118 5.55 4.91 0.92
C ALA A 118 6.53 6.07 1.00
N ASP A 119 7.54 6.06 0.13
CA ASP A 119 8.50 7.16 0.00
C ASP A 119 7.88 8.31 -0.80
N LEU A 120 6.96 9.02 -0.17
CA LEU A 120 6.25 10.13 -0.79
C LEU A 120 7.15 11.34 -1.02
N LEU A 121 8.22 11.49 -0.24
CA LEU A 121 9.19 12.58 -0.45
C LEU A 121 9.89 12.41 -1.80
N SER A 122 10.33 11.20 -2.13
CA SER A 122 10.94 10.92 -3.43
C SER A 122 9.95 11.18 -4.57
N ALA A 123 8.71 10.72 -4.42
CA ALA A 123 7.65 10.96 -5.40
C ALA A 123 7.42 12.46 -5.61
N LEU A 124 7.34 13.22 -4.52
CA LEU A 124 7.14 14.68 -4.57
C LEU A 124 8.29 15.37 -5.30
N ARG A 125 9.53 15.00 -5.02
CA ARG A 125 10.70 15.58 -5.68
C ARG A 125 10.71 15.30 -7.18
N GLN A 126 10.29 14.13 -7.60
CA GLN A 126 10.26 13.75 -9.02
C GLN A 126 9.28 14.61 -9.84
N ILE A 127 8.26 15.14 -9.22
CA ILE A 127 7.30 16.05 -9.86
C ILE A 127 7.62 17.54 -9.61
N GLY A 128 8.81 17.83 -9.06
CA GLY A 128 9.27 19.20 -8.81
C GLY A 128 8.76 19.82 -7.51
N GLY A 129 8.17 19.01 -6.62
CA GLY A 129 7.72 19.49 -5.32
C GLY A 129 8.85 19.79 -4.34
N ARG A 130 8.52 20.56 -3.28
CA ARG A 130 9.48 20.94 -2.23
C ARG A 130 8.85 20.77 -0.86
N VAL A 131 9.70 20.40 0.13
CA VAL A 131 9.28 20.27 1.52
C VAL A 131 10.03 21.34 2.34
N GLN A 132 9.42 22.51 2.44
CA GLN A 132 10.05 23.68 3.09
C GLN A 132 10.20 23.47 4.61
N ALA A 133 9.22 22.84 5.24
CA ALA A 133 9.22 22.67 6.69
C ALA A 133 10.40 21.85 7.21
N LEU A 134 10.85 20.85 6.45
CA LEU A 134 11.99 20.02 6.83
C LEU A 134 13.31 20.79 6.82
N ARG A 135 13.42 21.83 5.99
CA ARG A 135 14.62 22.67 5.96
C ARG A 135 14.78 23.50 7.21
N GLN A 136 13.69 23.85 7.88
CA GLN A 136 13.71 24.64 9.11
C GLN A 136 14.08 23.81 10.33
N VAL A 137 13.96 22.49 10.24
CA VAL A 137 14.26 21.56 11.33
C VAL A 137 15.72 21.08 11.26
N SER A 138 16.31 21.06 10.11
CA SER A 138 17.70 20.63 9.91
C SER A 138 18.73 21.78 10.17
#